data_e755eed06d1f5789ac6e0775a7cd04bf
#
_entry.id   e755eed06d1f5789ac6e0775a7cd04bf
#
_cell.length_a   1.000
_cell.length_b   1.000
_cell.length_c   1.000
_cell.angle_alpha   90.00
_cell.angle_beta   90.00
_cell.angle_gamma   90.00
#
_symmetry.space_group_name_H-M   'P 1'
#
loop_
_entity.id
_entity.type
_entity.pdbx_description
1 polymer ?
#
loop_
_entity_poly.entity_id
_entity_poly.type
_entity_poly.pdbx_seq_one_letter_code
_entity_poly.pdbx_strand_id
1 'polypeptide(L)'
;MDRNREIARLLAEQPRRGMTRRDLLRRVGLSAGAASLTAVLVACGIKKEDTADSGEKNTLTTDEEVGNLNFANWPLYIDRVQGRRPTLDDFTKETGITVNYKEVIDDNESFFGTIQEPLSGGQPIEWDMIVVTDWMIAKMVRLGYLEELDPSLIPNFTANAGQIYKDPSYDPGNKHSVPWQSGITGIAYNPELTGRDLTSFDDLFDPAFEGKVGMFKEMRDTFSLTLLSMGIEPLDATEDDVVAAQTKLIQQRDDGIVRNYYGNEYADALVRGDIWATIAWSGDVFQLQFDKPELQFIVPDTGGILWVDNMAIPEGAAAPIDAMKFMDFVYDPEIAAQITAWVNYICPVPAAQEILASAEDNYTRTVAESPLVFPTPEMEANLHSYKDLDEEEEQLWNDLFGEIIQG
;
A
#
# COMPACT_ATOMS: atom_id res chain seq x y z
N MET A 1 -29.82 14.45 13.05
CA MET A 1 -28.93 15.39 12.32
C MET A 1 -28.24 14.55 11.27
N ASP A 2 -28.29 14.94 10.03
CA ASP A 2 -27.91 14.08 8.90
C ASP A 2 -26.37 13.91 8.92
N ARG A 3 -25.90 12.68 9.10
CA ARG A 3 -24.47 12.31 9.21
C ARG A 3 -23.68 12.77 7.98
N ASN A 4 -24.31 12.69 6.80
CA ASN A 4 -23.73 13.19 5.54
C ASN A 4 -23.47 14.70 5.55
N ARG A 5 -24.31 15.49 6.25
CA ARG A 5 -24.08 16.94 6.45
C ARG A 5 -22.93 17.20 7.42
N GLU A 6 -22.71 16.33 8.38
CA GLU A 6 -21.62 16.45 9.34
C GLU A 6 -20.26 16.08 8.68
N ILE A 7 -20.24 15.03 7.85
CA ILE A 7 -19.06 14.65 7.03
C ILE A 7 -18.73 15.77 6.03
N ALA A 8 -19.70 16.26 5.26
CA ALA A 8 -19.51 17.37 4.33
C ALA A 8 -19.02 18.64 5.04
N ARG A 9 -19.48 18.90 6.26
CA ARG A 9 -19.04 20.04 7.08
C ARG A 9 -17.60 19.84 7.57
N LEU A 10 -17.22 18.65 8.04
CA LEU A 10 -15.85 18.32 8.47
C LEU A 10 -14.88 18.42 7.32
N LEU A 11 -15.26 17.98 6.12
CA LEU A 11 -14.45 18.07 4.90
C LEU A 11 -14.36 19.53 4.38
N ALA A 12 -15.44 20.32 4.48
CA ALA A 12 -15.45 21.73 4.10
C ALA A 12 -14.71 22.64 5.09
N GLU A 13 -14.62 22.25 6.37
CA GLU A 13 -13.88 22.95 7.42
C GLU A 13 -12.35 22.60 7.37
N GLN A 14 -11.91 21.70 6.49
CA GLN A 14 -10.48 21.51 6.23
C GLN A 14 -9.89 22.85 5.73
N PRO A 15 -8.97 23.47 6.47
CA PRO A 15 -8.33 24.66 5.97
C PRO A 15 -7.58 24.25 4.71
N ARG A 16 -7.86 24.90 3.58
CA ARG A 16 -7.16 24.76 2.29
C ARG A 16 -5.63 24.96 2.38
N ARG A 17 -5.10 25.02 3.60
CA ARG A 17 -3.68 25.09 4.02
C ARG A 17 -3.38 24.21 5.22
N GLY A 18 -4.14 23.13 5.46
CA GLY A 18 -3.71 22.08 6.37
C GLY A 18 -2.51 21.35 5.75
N MET A 19 -1.54 20.96 6.60
CA MET A 19 -0.38 20.18 6.16
C MET A 19 -0.88 18.99 5.33
N THR A 20 -0.53 18.99 4.04
CA THR A 20 -0.75 17.82 3.19
C THR A 20 0.18 16.69 3.63
N ARG A 21 -0.11 15.44 3.25
CA ARG A 21 0.81 14.30 3.42
C ARG A 21 2.25 14.66 3.02
N ARG A 22 2.38 15.43 1.94
CA ARG A 22 3.63 15.98 1.42
C ARG A 22 4.33 16.96 2.37
N ASP A 23 3.59 17.85 3.04
CA ASP A 23 4.18 18.83 3.96
C ASP A 23 4.71 18.18 5.24
N LEU A 24 4.09 17.06 5.65
CA LEU A 24 4.55 16.27 6.80
C LEU A 24 5.79 15.45 6.43
N LEU A 25 5.79 14.79 5.28
CA LEU A 25 6.96 14.03 4.78
C LEU A 25 8.19 14.94 4.61
N ARG A 26 8.01 16.18 4.14
CA ARG A 26 9.09 17.19 4.10
C ARG A 26 9.64 17.55 5.48
N ARG A 27 8.83 17.54 6.53
CA ARG A 27 9.28 17.88 7.90
C ARG A 27 9.96 16.71 8.59
N VAL A 28 9.54 15.49 8.32
CA VAL A 28 10.17 14.27 8.84
C VAL A 28 11.52 14.02 8.16
N GLY A 29 11.63 14.25 6.85
CA GLY A 29 12.90 14.10 6.10
C GLY A 29 14.02 15.07 6.51
N LEU A 30 13.70 16.16 7.20
CA LEU A 30 14.70 17.14 7.69
C LEU A 30 15.27 16.82 9.08
N SER A 31 14.73 15.81 9.79
CA SER A 31 15.17 15.43 11.14
C SER A 31 15.99 14.14 11.23
N ALA A 32 16.14 13.40 10.12
CA ALA A 32 16.96 12.19 10.04
C ALA A 32 18.38 12.47 9.57
N GLY A 33 19.11 13.28 10.33
CA GLY A 33 20.54 13.48 10.16
C GLY A 33 21.35 12.56 11.07
N ALA A 34 22.05 11.60 10.47
CA ALA A 34 23.23 10.90 10.95
C ALA A 34 23.12 10.12 12.28
N ALA A 35 22.84 8.83 12.20
CA ALA A 35 23.40 7.84 13.12
C ALA A 35 23.78 6.59 12.33
N SER A 36 25.04 6.48 11.98
CA SER A 36 25.65 5.25 11.44
C SER A 36 25.66 4.18 12.53
N LEU A 37 24.91 3.11 12.34
CA LEU A 37 25.03 1.90 13.17
C LEU A 37 25.52 0.76 12.26
N THR A 38 26.77 0.40 12.49
CA THR A 38 27.43 -0.79 11.97
C THR A 38 26.74 -2.05 12.54
N ALA A 39 26.03 -2.78 11.70
CA ALA A 39 25.47 -4.08 12.06
C ALA A 39 26.58 -5.15 12.02
N VAL A 40 26.77 -5.81 13.14
CA VAL A 40 27.62 -6.99 13.27
C VAL A 40 26.76 -8.22 12.97
N LEU A 41 27.04 -8.88 11.86
CA LEU A 41 26.49 -10.19 11.50
C LEU A 41 27.10 -11.26 12.43
N VAL A 42 26.27 -11.84 13.29
CA VAL A 42 26.59 -13.10 13.97
C VAL A 42 25.69 -14.19 13.38
N ALA A 43 26.28 -15.04 12.58
CA ALA A 43 25.67 -16.27 12.08
C ALA A 43 25.58 -17.30 13.20
N CYS A 44 24.39 -17.65 13.65
CA CYS A 44 24.15 -18.85 14.45
C CYS A 44 23.22 -19.78 13.69
N GLY A 45 23.76 -20.87 13.19
CA GLY A 45 23.00 -21.94 12.57
C GLY A 45 22.09 -22.65 13.58
N ILE A 46 20.80 -22.65 13.31
CA ILE A 46 19.81 -23.44 14.04
C ILE A 46 19.42 -24.61 13.13
N LYS A 47 19.59 -25.82 13.64
CA LYS A 47 19.14 -27.06 13.00
C LYS A 47 17.64 -27.13 13.05
N LYS A 48 17.04 -27.40 11.88
CA LYS A 48 15.63 -27.73 11.70
C LYS A 48 15.36 -29.07 12.40
N GLU A 49 14.49 -29.10 13.40
CA GLU A 49 13.82 -30.32 13.84
C GLU A 49 12.45 -30.38 13.14
N ASP A 50 12.27 -31.46 12.37
CA ASP A 50 10.99 -31.79 11.76
C ASP A 50 9.99 -32.14 12.87
N THR A 51 9.03 -31.27 13.15
CA THR A 51 7.85 -31.63 13.93
C THR A 51 6.67 -31.77 12.98
N ALA A 52 6.19 -33.01 12.93
CA ALA A 52 5.02 -33.44 12.18
C ALA A 52 3.75 -32.71 12.63
N ASP A 53 3.00 -32.29 11.61
CA ASP A 53 1.55 -32.18 11.52
C ASP A 53 0.77 -32.57 12.80
N SER A 54 0.27 -31.56 13.49
CA SER A 54 -0.89 -31.65 14.36
C SER A 54 -1.83 -30.52 13.96
N GLY A 55 -2.85 -30.88 13.15
CA GLY A 55 -3.94 -29.97 12.79
C GLY A 55 -4.75 -29.58 14.03
N GLU A 56 -4.23 -28.64 14.79
CA GLU A 56 -5.01 -27.84 15.74
C GLU A 56 -5.52 -26.62 15.00
N LYS A 57 -6.84 -26.45 15.01
CA LYS A 57 -7.49 -25.21 14.56
C LYS A 57 -6.88 -24.06 15.36
N ASN A 58 -6.35 -23.05 14.64
CA ASN A 58 -6.04 -21.77 15.22
C ASN A 58 -7.30 -21.26 15.93
N THR A 59 -7.30 -21.24 17.25
CA THR A 59 -8.37 -20.64 18.04
C THR A 59 -7.89 -19.27 18.44
N LEU A 60 -8.67 -18.22 18.13
CA LEU A 60 -8.39 -16.86 18.59
C LEU A 60 -7.95 -16.85 20.05
N THR A 61 -7.02 -15.98 20.37
CA THR A 61 -6.48 -15.85 21.73
C THR A 61 -7.56 -15.54 22.75
N THR A 62 -8.62 -14.83 22.35
CA THR A 62 -9.83 -14.58 23.13
C THR A 62 -11.03 -14.39 22.21
N ASP A 63 -12.21 -14.77 22.69
CA ASP A 63 -13.51 -14.53 22.07
C ASP A 63 -14.29 -13.37 22.74
N GLU A 64 -13.63 -12.63 23.63
CA GLU A 64 -14.21 -11.50 24.38
C GLU A 64 -13.62 -10.15 23.91
N GLU A 65 -14.45 -9.09 24.01
CA GLU A 65 -14.00 -7.72 23.79
C GLU A 65 -13.11 -7.25 24.94
N VAL A 66 -12.00 -6.61 24.59
CA VAL A 66 -11.05 -6.03 25.55
C VAL A 66 -11.36 -4.54 25.81
N GLY A 67 -11.89 -3.87 24.81
CA GLY A 67 -12.24 -2.43 24.86
C GLY A 67 -11.07 -1.50 24.53
N ASN A 68 -9.94 -2.07 24.07
CA ASN A 68 -8.77 -1.30 23.64
C ASN A 68 -8.03 -2.02 22.51
N LEU A 69 -7.81 -1.31 21.40
CA LEU A 69 -7.20 -1.82 20.18
C LEU A 69 -5.86 -1.09 19.92
N ASN A 70 -4.74 -1.81 19.90
CA ASN A 70 -3.44 -1.29 19.47
C ASN A 70 -3.29 -1.48 17.97
N PHE A 71 -3.28 -0.38 17.22
CA PHE A 71 -3.33 -0.39 15.76
C PHE A 71 -2.07 0.27 15.15
N ALA A 72 -1.24 -0.52 14.47
CA ALA A 72 -0.09 -0.05 13.69
C ALA A 72 -0.48 0.19 12.23
N ASN A 73 -0.20 1.38 11.71
CA ASN A 73 -0.51 1.74 10.34
C ASN A 73 0.59 2.63 9.74
N TRP A 74 0.45 2.92 8.45
CA TRP A 74 1.29 3.82 7.69
C TRP A 74 1.02 5.28 8.03
N PRO A 75 1.99 6.20 7.83
CA PRO A 75 1.78 7.63 7.97
C PRO A 75 0.68 8.15 7.06
N LEU A 76 -0.21 8.99 7.61
CA LEU A 76 -1.27 9.66 6.85
C LEU A 76 -2.25 8.72 6.15
N TYR A 77 -2.49 7.56 6.69
CA TYR A 77 -3.30 6.53 6.06
C TYR A 77 -4.70 6.35 6.69
N ILE A 78 -5.12 7.34 7.45
CA ILE A 78 -6.49 7.51 7.96
C ILE A 78 -6.82 9.00 8.03
N ASP A 79 -8.08 9.35 8.00
CA ASP A 79 -8.56 10.73 8.03
C ASP A 79 -8.05 11.51 9.26
N ARG A 80 -7.68 12.76 9.02
CA ARG A 80 -7.15 13.65 10.07
C ARG A 80 -7.65 15.07 9.89
N VAL A 81 -8.42 15.57 10.88
CA VAL A 81 -8.98 16.91 10.90
C VAL A 81 -8.58 17.62 12.19
N GLN A 82 -7.84 18.73 12.09
CA GLN A 82 -7.39 19.52 13.25
C GLN A 82 -6.66 18.69 14.33
N GLY A 83 -5.91 17.68 13.91
CA GLY A 83 -5.16 16.79 14.81
C GLY A 83 -5.96 15.63 15.40
N ARG A 84 -7.27 15.57 15.18
CA ARG A 84 -8.13 14.43 15.53
C ARG A 84 -8.23 13.47 14.36
N ARG A 85 -8.68 12.25 14.64
CA ARG A 85 -8.97 11.21 13.63
C ARG A 85 -10.47 10.87 13.72
N PRO A 86 -11.33 11.54 12.92
CA PRO A 86 -12.77 11.38 12.99
C PRO A 86 -13.24 9.92 12.94
N THR A 87 -12.69 9.11 12.03
CA THR A 87 -13.05 7.67 11.95
C THR A 87 -12.79 6.93 13.26
N LEU A 88 -11.66 7.17 13.93
CA LEU A 88 -11.36 6.54 15.22
C LEU A 88 -12.26 7.06 16.36
N ASP A 89 -12.57 8.36 16.33
CA ASP A 89 -13.49 8.99 17.28
C ASP A 89 -14.91 8.42 17.15
N ASP A 90 -15.38 8.23 15.89
CA ASP A 90 -16.71 7.65 15.59
C ASP A 90 -16.77 6.17 15.99
N PHE A 91 -15.74 5.38 15.71
CA PHE A 91 -15.63 4.00 16.15
C PHE A 91 -15.70 3.87 17.66
N THR A 92 -14.90 4.67 18.39
CA THR A 92 -14.91 4.67 19.85
C THR A 92 -16.28 5.08 20.42
N LYS A 93 -16.94 6.07 19.80
CA LYS A 93 -18.27 6.54 20.22
C LYS A 93 -19.34 5.46 20.01
N GLU A 94 -19.25 4.68 18.93
CA GLU A 94 -20.23 3.65 18.58
C GLU A 94 -20.05 2.38 19.42
N THR A 95 -18.80 1.93 19.57
CA THR A 95 -18.49 0.63 20.19
C THR A 95 -18.04 0.72 21.64
N GLY A 96 -17.54 1.86 22.09
CA GLY A 96 -16.86 2.00 23.39
C GLY A 96 -15.39 1.56 23.37
N ILE A 97 -14.89 0.99 22.24
CA ILE A 97 -13.51 0.51 22.09
C ILE A 97 -12.59 1.71 21.81
N THR A 98 -11.56 1.88 22.62
CA THR A 98 -10.54 2.90 22.41
C THR A 98 -9.46 2.40 21.43
N VAL A 99 -9.06 3.21 20.44
CA VAL A 99 -8.01 2.84 19.49
C VAL A 99 -6.72 3.59 19.81
N ASN A 100 -5.67 2.85 20.17
CA ASN A 100 -4.31 3.35 20.29
C ASN A 100 -3.62 3.25 18.92
N TYR A 101 -3.87 4.26 18.06
CA TYR A 101 -3.37 4.30 16.68
C TYR A 101 -1.96 4.86 16.60
N LYS A 102 -1.08 4.17 15.88
CA LYS A 102 0.30 4.58 15.65
C LYS A 102 0.68 4.49 14.18
N GLU A 103 1.33 5.54 13.69
CA GLU A 103 1.94 5.63 12.36
C GLU A 103 3.41 5.18 12.51
N VAL A 104 3.66 3.86 12.43
CA VAL A 104 4.97 3.23 12.70
C VAL A 104 5.49 2.36 11.56
N ILE A 105 4.72 2.23 10.48
CA ILE A 105 5.08 1.42 9.31
C ILE A 105 5.59 2.38 8.23
N ASP A 106 6.90 2.36 7.96
CA ASP A 106 7.53 3.14 6.89
C ASP A 106 7.72 2.32 5.60
N ASP A 107 8.03 1.04 5.76
CA ASP A 107 8.07 0.01 4.71
C ASP A 107 7.78 -1.37 5.32
N ASN A 108 7.32 -2.31 4.48
CA ASN A 108 6.89 -3.64 4.93
C ASN A 108 8.05 -4.44 5.52
N GLU A 109 9.22 -4.48 4.86
CA GLU A 109 10.34 -5.32 5.28
C GLU A 109 10.94 -4.85 6.61
N SER A 110 11.17 -3.55 6.78
CA SER A 110 11.68 -3.00 8.03
C SER A 110 10.70 -3.23 9.17
N PHE A 111 9.40 -3.03 8.92
CA PHE A 111 8.38 -3.31 9.93
C PHE A 111 8.33 -4.80 10.28
N PHE A 112 8.28 -5.68 9.28
CA PHE A 112 8.31 -7.12 9.47
C PHE A 112 9.55 -7.57 10.28
N GLY A 113 10.72 -7.00 10.00
CA GLY A 113 11.95 -7.26 10.75
C GLY A 113 11.83 -6.94 12.25
N THR A 114 10.95 -6.00 12.65
CA THR A 114 10.72 -5.68 14.09
C THR A 114 9.81 -6.67 14.78
N ILE A 115 8.93 -7.37 14.07
CA ILE A 115 7.90 -8.26 14.61
C ILE A 115 8.20 -9.76 14.39
N GLN A 116 9.11 -10.08 13.46
CA GLN A 116 9.41 -11.47 13.08
C GLN A 116 9.95 -12.32 14.22
N GLU A 117 10.90 -11.79 15.02
CA GLU A 117 11.54 -12.55 16.10
C GLU A 117 10.53 -13.02 17.16
N PRO A 118 9.67 -12.16 17.76
CA PRO A 118 8.67 -12.62 18.71
C PRO A 118 7.66 -13.58 18.06
N LEU A 119 7.14 -13.31 16.85
CA LEU A 119 6.16 -14.17 16.19
C LEU A 119 6.74 -15.57 15.89
N SER A 120 7.99 -15.66 15.42
CA SER A 120 8.67 -16.94 15.19
C SER A 120 8.87 -17.75 16.46
N GLY A 121 8.95 -17.08 17.60
CA GLY A 121 8.99 -17.69 18.93
C GLY A 121 7.62 -18.00 19.54
N GLY A 122 6.53 -17.79 18.80
CA GLY A 122 5.16 -17.97 19.29
C GLY A 122 4.79 -16.96 20.39
N GLN A 123 5.41 -15.78 20.39
CA GLN A 123 5.14 -14.73 21.36
C GLN A 123 4.30 -13.62 20.71
N PRO A 124 3.30 -13.06 21.44
CA PRO A 124 2.53 -11.93 20.94
C PRO A 124 3.43 -10.70 20.76
N ILE A 125 3.01 -9.83 19.85
CA ILE A 125 3.60 -8.50 19.65
C ILE A 125 2.74 -7.43 20.34
N GLU A 126 3.19 -6.16 20.32
CA GLU A 126 2.43 -5.06 20.93
C GLU A 126 1.18 -4.64 20.15
N TRP A 127 1.02 -5.10 18.90
CA TRP A 127 -0.06 -4.70 18.00
C TRP A 127 -1.16 -5.77 17.95
N ASP A 128 -2.42 -5.31 18.05
CA ASP A 128 -3.60 -6.16 17.86
C ASP A 128 -4.06 -6.17 16.40
N MET A 129 -3.73 -5.11 15.66
CA MET A 129 -4.00 -4.97 14.24
C MET A 129 -2.87 -4.21 13.54
N ILE A 130 -2.51 -4.70 12.35
CA ILE A 130 -1.48 -4.11 11.49
C ILE A 130 -2.04 -3.90 10.08
N VAL A 131 -1.44 -2.97 9.31
CA VAL A 131 -1.74 -2.82 7.88
C VAL A 131 -0.48 -3.08 7.08
N VAL A 132 -0.49 -4.14 6.27
CA VAL A 132 0.65 -4.50 5.41
C VAL A 132 0.17 -4.85 4.00
N THR A 133 1.07 -4.78 3.02
CA THR A 133 0.76 -5.02 1.62
C THR A 133 0.49 -6.51 1.35
N ASP A 134 -0.26 -6.82 0.32
CA ASP A 134 -0.74 -8.15 -0.09
C ASP A 134 0.35 -9.22 -0.11
N TRP A 135 1.51 -8.96 -0.71
CA TRP A 135 2.64 -9.88 -0.73
C TRP A 135 3.21 -10.16 0.68
N MET A 136 3.14 -9.18 1.60
CA MET A 136 3.53 -9.38 3.00
C MET A 136 2.48 -10.21 3.75
N ILE A 137 1.20 -10.03 3.42
CA ILE A 137 0.12 -10.92 3.90
C ILE A 137 0.42 -12.36 3.49
N ALA A 138 0.71 -12.62 2.19
CA ALA A 138 1.06 -13.97 1.70
C ALA A 138 2.23 -14.57 2.49
N LYS A 139 3.30 -13.79 2.72
CA LYS A 139 4.46 -14.18 3.53
C LYS A 139 4.07 -14.51 4.97
N MET A 140 3.29 -13.67 5.63
CA MET A 140 2.88 -13.88 7.03
C MET A 140 1.90 -15.03 7.19
N VAL A 141 0.99 -15.25 6.22
CA VAL A 141 0.10 -16.44 6.19
C VAL A 141 0.93 -17.71 6.07
N ARG A 142 1.89 -17.77 5.15
CA ARG A 142 2.78 -18.93 4.95
C ARG A 142 3.60 -19.24 6.20
N LEU A 143 3.98 -18.24 6.98
CA LEU A 143 4.72 -18.39 8.23
C LEU A 143 3.83 -18.71 9.44
N GLY A 144 2.50 -18.60 9.31
CA GLY A 144 1.55 -18.82 10.41
C GLY A 144 1.57 -17.70 11.45
N TYR A 145 1.78 -16.46 11.02
CA TYR A 145 1.93 -15.29 11.91
C TYR A 145 0.65 -14.44 12.02
N LEU A 146 -0.45 -14.88 11.40
CA LEU A 146 -1.72 -14.18 11.41
C LEU A 146 -2.83 -15.06 11.98
N GLU A 147 -3.72 -14.46 12.77
CA GLU A 147 -4.96 -15.08 13.25
C GLU A 147 -5.92 -15.32 12.08
N GLU A 148 -6.75 -16.37 12.20
CA GLU A 148 -7.86 -16.62 11.27
C GLU A 148 -9.07 -15.75 11.66
N LEU A 149 -9.62 -15.01 10.70
CA LEU A 149 -10.76 -14.12 10.93
C LEU A 149 -12.08 -14.91 11.04
N ASP A 150 -12.99 -14.45 11.90
CA ASP A 150 -14.37 -14.95 11.93
C ASP A 150 -15.25 -14.11 10.99
N PRO A 151 -15.70 -14.69 9.85
CA PRO A 151 -16.53 -13.96 8.88
C PRO A 151 -17.86 -13.45 9.46
N SER A 152 -18.33 -14.03 10.57
CA SER A 152 -19.57 -13.57 11.22
C SER A 152 -19.42 -12.24 11.95
N LEU A 153 -18.18 -11.83 12.24
CA LEU A 153 -17.83 -10.58 12.89
C LEU A 153 -17.52 -9.43 11.90
N ILE A 154 -17.46 -9.75 10.60
CA ILE A 154 -17.16 -8.78 9.52
C ILE A 154 -18.23 -8.79 8.42
N PRO A 155 -19.54 -8.70 8.76
CA PRO A 155 -20.62 -8.74 7.77
C PRO A 155 -20.59 -7.58 6.78
N ASN A 156 -20.13 -6.39 7.16
CA ASN A 156 -20.00 -5.24 6.27
C ASN A 156 -18.93 -5.48 5.19
N PHE A 157 -17.80 -6.11 5.53
CA PHE A 157 -16.83 -6.55 4.54
C PHE A 157 -17.48 -7.48 3.52
N THR A 158 -18.17 -8.51 4.00
CA THR A 158 -18.86 -9.48 3.13
C THR A 158 -19.86 -8.81 2.20
N ALA A 159 -20.62 -7.83 2.70
CA ALA A 159 -21.66 -7.13 1.95
C ALA A 159 -21.11 -6.09 0.97
N ASN A 160 -20.14 -5.28 1.40
CA ASN A 160 -19.79 -4.01 0.78
C ASN A 160 -18.45 -4.01 0.03
N ALA A 161 -17.58 -5.02 0.26
CA ALA A 161 -16.31 -5.09 -0.46
C ALA A 161 -16.50 -5.25 -1.97
N GLY A 162 -15.69 -4.55 -2.76
CA GLY A 162 -15.59 -4.74 -4.21
C GLY A 162 -15.21 -6.17 -4.57
N GLN A 163 -15.69 -6.66 -5.71
CA GLN A 163 -15.50 -8.06 -6.10
C GLN A 163 -14.03 -8.46 -6.25
N ILE A 164 -13.17 -7.54 -6.70
CA ILE A 164 -11.72 -7.78 -6.88
C ILE A 164 -10.98 -8.03 -5.56
N TYR A 165 -11.57 -7.65 -4.42
CA TYR A 165 -11.00 -7.82 -3.09
C TYR A 165 -11.48 -9.09 -2.37
N LYS A 166 -12.37 -9.86 -3.00
CA LYS A 166 -12.90 -11.10 -2.44
C LYS A 166 -12.16 -12.30 -3.01
N ASP A 167 -11.71 -13.18 -2.13
CA ASP A 167 -10.96 -14.40 -2.49
C ASP A 167 -9.66 -14.13 -3.28
N PRO A 168 -8.78 -13.22 -2.79
CA PRO A 168 -7.54 -12.92 -3.47
C PRO A 168 -6.54 -14.08 -3.36
N SER A 169 -5.60 -14.17 -4.34
CA SER A 169 -4.60 -15.25 -4.39
C SER A 169 -3.66 -15.27 -3.18
N TYR A 170 -3.34 -14.10 -2.61
CA TYR A 170 -2.46 -13.96 -1.45
C TYR A 170 -3.10 -14.38 -0.12
N ASP A 171 -4.44 -14.44 -0.04
CA ASP A 171 -5.20 -14.89 1.13
C ASP A 171 -6.54 -15.52 0.68
N PRO A 172 -6.52 -16.76 0.16
CA PRO A 172 -7.71 -17.42 -0.37
C PRO A 172 -8.86 -17.50 0.64
N GLY A 173 -10.00 -16.92 0.26
CA GLY A 173 -11.19 -16.82 1.10
C GLY A 173 -11.15 -15.71 2.13
N ASN A 174 -10.19 -14.76 2.05
CA ASN A 174 -10.00 -13.69 3.02
C ASN A 174 -9.99 -14.19 4.47
N LYS A 175 -9.22 -15.25 4.71
CA LYS A 175 -9.20 -15.92 6.01
C LYS A 175 -8.42 -15.16 7.08
N HIS A 176 -7.42 -14.37 6.67
CA HIS A 176 -6.47 -13.74 7.58
C HIS A 176 -6.43 -12.22 7.42
N SER A 177 -7.04 -11.68 6.36
CA SER A 177 -6.93 -10.27 6.04
C SER A 177 -8.18 -9.66 5.43
N VAL A 178 -8.31 -8.35 5.63
CA VAL A 178 -9.37 -7.51 5.05
C VAL A 178 -8.69 -6.30 4.41
N PRO A 179 -8.91 -6.01 3.12
CA PRO A 179 -8.32 -4.85 2.46
C PRO A 179 -8.59 -3.53 3.20
N TRP A 180 -7.54 -2.71 3.32
CA TRP A 180 -7.63 -1.36 3.89
C TRP A 180 -7.77 -0.30 2.83
N GLN A 181 -6.80 -0.20 1.95
CA GLN A 181 -6.78 0.66 0.76
C GLN A 181 -6.01 -0.08 -0.34
N SER A 182 -6.17 0.39 -1.57
CA SER A 182 -5.46 -0.16 -2.70
C SER A 182 -4.92 0.96 -3.58
N GLY A 183 -3.94 0.67 -4.41
CA GLY A 183 -3.39 1.64 -5.34
C GLY A 183 -2.85 0.98 -6.60
N ILE A 184 -2.50 1.82 -7.56
CA ILE A 184 -1.94 1.38 -8.83
C ILE A 184 -0.51 1.88 -8.91
N THR A 185 0.42 0.98 -9.25
CA THR A 185 1.74 1.37 -9.72
C THR A 185 1.69 1.48 -11.24
N GLY A 186 2.05 2.65 -11.73
CA GLY A 186 2.09 3.00 -13.15
C GLY A 186 3.19 4.00 -13.44
N ILE A 187 2.96 4.89 -14.39
CA ILE A 187 3.91 5.94 -14.77
C ILE A 187 3.30 7.32 -14.51
N ALA A 188 4.08 8.19 -13.88
CA ALA A 188 3.81 9.63 -13.82
C ALA A 188 4.80 10.40 -14.67
N TYR A 189 4.32 11.45 -15.33
CA TYR A 189 5.17 12.30 -16.16
C TYR A 189 4.63 13.72 -16.28
N ASN A 190 5.50 14.63 -16.71
CA ASN A 190 5.14 15.99 -17.08
C ASN A 190 5.19 16.13 -18.62
N PRO A 191 4.05 16.25 -19.34
CA PRO A 191 4.02 16.30 -20.80
C PRO A 191 4.71 17.55 -21.38
N GLU A 192 4.81 18.63 -20.61
CA GLU A 192 5.56 19.84 -21.05
C GLU A 192 7.08 19.58 -21.09
N LEU A 193 7.58 18.67 -20.24
CA LEU A 193 9.01 18.34 -20.17
C LEU A 193 9.37 17.16 -21.09
N THR A 194 8.50 16.13 -21.17
CA THR A 194 8.69 14.99 -22.09
C THR A 194 8.47 15.38 -23.55
N GLY A 195 7.71 16.48 -23.79
CA GLY A 195 7.37 16.97 -25.13
C GLY A 195 6.36 16.10 -25.87
N ARG A 196 5.83 15.05 -25.24
CA ARG A 196 4.82 14.12 -25.76
C ARG A 196 4.10 13.41 -24.63
N ASP A 197 2.94 12.84 -24.92
CA ASP A 197 2.30 11.90 -24.02
C ASP A 197 3.06 10.58 -24.03
N LEU A 198 3.09 9.90 -22.85
CA LEU A 198 3.63 8.56 -22.69
C LEU A 198 2.48 7.57 -22.67
N THR A 199 2.71 6.34 -23.17
CA THR A 199 1.70 5.28 -23.22
C THR A 199 2.25 3.94 -22.78
N SER A 200 3.56 3.75 -22.80
CA SER A 200 4.23 2.48 -22.54
C SER A 200 5.27 2.61 -21.43
N PHE A 201 5.51 1.52 -20.71
CA PHE A 201 6.63 1.45 -19.78
C PHE A 201 7.98 1.63 -20.49
N ASP A 202 8.08 1.21 -21.76
CA ASP A 202 9.29 1.37 -22.57
C ASP A 202 9.60 2.85 -22.89
N ASP A 203 8.64 3.77 -22.72
CA ASP A 203 8.91 5.21 -22.81
C ASP A 203 9.95 5.68 -21.76
N LEU A 204 10.04 4.98 -20.61
CA LEU A 204 11.06 5.26 -19.59
C LEU A 204 12.49 4.84 -20.02
N PHE A 205 12.63 4.17 -21.17
CA PHE A 205 13.90 3.75 -21.77
C PHE A 205 14.31 4.63 -22.96
N ASP A 206 13.54 5.70 -23.25
CA ASP A 206 13.84 6.59 -24.37
C ASP A 206 15.13 7.38 -24.11
N PRO A 207 16.17 7.27 -24.98
CA PRO A 207 17.40 8.03 -24.83
C PRO A 207 17.20 9.56 -24.82
N ALA A 208 16.07 10.06 -25.32
CA ALA A 208 15.72 11.48 -25.23
C ALA A 208 15.54 11.96 -23.78
N PHE A 209 15.35 11.04 -22.85
CA PHE A 209 15.17 11.32 -21.42
C PHE A 209 16.42 11.05 -20.58
N GLU A 210 17.63 11.06 -21.18
CA GLU A 210 18.90 10.86 -20.47
C GLU A 210 18.99 11.72 -19.20
N GLY A 211 19.18 11.08 -18.04
CA GLY A 211 19.25 11.69 -16.71
C GLY A 211 17.94 12.34 -16.24
N LYS A 212 16.77 11.96 -16.82
CA LYS A 212 15.48 12.55 -16.53
C LYS A 212 14.41 11.54 -16.10
N VAL A 213 14.76 10.26 -16.00
CA VAL A 213 13.85 9.20 -15.56
C VAL A 213 14.13 8.85 -14.10
N GLY A 214 13.05 8.75 -13.31
CA GLY A 214 13.07 8.18 -11.98
C GLY A 214 12.62 6.71 -12.01
N MET A 215 13.31 5.85 -11.27
CA MET A 215 12.87 4.47 -11.05
C MET A 215 12.65 4.25 -9.56
N PHE A 216 11.91 3.19 -9.18
CA PHE A 216 11.70 2.87 -7.78
C PHE A 216 12.84 2.03 -7.18
N LYS A 217 13.06 2.20 -5.88
CA LYS A 217 13.83 1.28 -5.03
C LYS A 217 13.04 0.03 -4.67
N GLU A 218 11.73 0.05 -4.89
CA GLU A 218 10.85 -1.08 -4.67
C GLU A 218 11.06 -2.13 -5.73
N MET A 219 11.59 -3.27 -5.31
CA MET A 219 11.97 -4.38 -6.18
C MET A 219 10.76 -4.94 -6.92
N ARG A 220 9.65 -5.18 -6.20
CA ARG A 220 8.44 -5.80 -6.77
C ARG A 220 7.79 -4.94 -7.84
N ASP A 221 7.62 -3.64 -7.59
CA ASP A 221 7.08 -2.70 -8.57
C ASP A 221 7.93 -2.64 -9.84
N THR A 222 9.25 -2.46 -9.65
CA THR A 222 10.18 -2.25 -10.75
C THR A 222 10.31 -3.48 -11.64
N PHE A 223 10.46 -4.68 -11.05
CA PHE A 223 10.52 -5.90 -11.83
C PHE A 223 9.18 -6.23 -12.48
N SER A 224 8.05 -6.10 -11.76
CA SER A 224 6.74 -6.44 -12.33
C SER A 224 6.39 -5.59 -13.55
N LEU A 225 6.57 -4.26 -13.50
CA LEU A 225 6.36 -3.41 -14.66
C LEU A 225 7.33 -3.70 -15.80
N THR A 226 8.58 -4.07 -15.48
CA THR A 226 9.56 -4.47 -16.49
C THR A 226 9.15 -5.77 -17.17
N LEU A 227 8.72 -6.79 -16.41
CA LEU A 227 8.22 -8.06 -16.93
C LEU A 227 7.00 -7.85 -17.84
N LEU A 228 6.02 -7.04 -17.41
CA LEU A 228 4.86 -6.68 -18.23
C LEU A 228 5.28 -6.03 -19.55
N SER A 229 6.29 -5.15 -19.54
CA SER A 229 6.82 -4.53 -20.77
C SER A 229 7.49 -5.53 -21.71
N MET A 230 7.89 -6.69 -21.20
CA MET A 230 8.43 -7.81 -21.98
C MET A 230 7.36 -8.80 -22.41
N GLY A 231 6.09 -8.55 -22.06
CA GLY A 231 4.94 -9.43 -22.33
C GLY A 231 4.89 -10.65 -21.41
N ILE A 232 5.49 -10.56 -20.24
CA ILE A 232 5.54 -11.62 -19.23
C ILE A 232 4.62 -11.25 -18.07
N GLU A 233 3.67 -12.13 -17.75
CA GLU A 233 2.82 -11.99 -16.58
C GLU A 233 3.65 -12.17 -15.30
N PRO A 234 3.66 -11.20 -14.36
CA PRO A 234 4.48 -11.31 -13.15
C PRO A 234 4.21 -12.57 -12.32
N LEU A 235 2.95 -13.01 -12.24
CA LEU A 235 2.57 -14.22 -11.51
C LEU A 235 3.24 -15.49 -12.06
N ASP A 236 3.52 -15.54 -13.37
CA ASP A 236 4.09 -16.68 -14.09
C ASP A 236 5.59 -16.55 -14.33
N ALA A 237 6.22 -15.45 -13.89
CA ALA A 237 7.62 -15.14 -14.15
C ALA A 237 8.56 -16.23 -13.60
N THR A 238 9.47 -16.67 -14.42
CA THR A 238 10.54 -17.61 -14.08
C THR A 238 11.82 -16.87 -13.68
N GLU A 239 12.79 -17.59 -13.11
CA GLU A 239 14.12 -17.04 -12.81
C GLU A 239 14.79 -16.42 -14.06
N ASP A 240 14.73 -17.12 -15.20
CA ASP A 240 15.30 -16.62 -16.47
C ASP A 240 14.64 -15.31 -16.93
N ASP A 241 13.33 -15.15 -16.69
CA ASP A 241 12.59 -13.94 -17.03
C ASP A 241 13.04 -12.75 -16.17
N VAL A 242 13.26 -12.98 -14.86
CA VAL A 242 13.74 -11.95 -13.93
C VAL A 242 15.18 -11.53 -14.25
N VAL A 243 16.04 -12.49 -14.60
CA VAL A 243 17.40 -12.19 -15.09
C VAL A 243 17.37 -11.36 -16.38
N ALA A 244 16.43 -11.66 -17.29
CA ALA A 244 16.26 -10.85 -18.51
C ALA A 244 15.76 -9.45 -18.18
N ALA A 245 14.81 -9.29 -17.23
CA ALA A 245 14.35 -8.01 -16.74
C ALA A 245 15.46 -7.20 -16.07
N GLN A 246 16.31 -7.85 -15.25
CA GLN A 246 17.52 -7.24 -14.68
C GLN A 246 18.44 -6.70 -15.77
N THR A 247 18.69 -7.50 -16.80
CA THR A 247 19.56 -7.09 -17.92
C THR A 247 19.03 -5.83 -18.61
N LYS A 248 17.71 -5.74 -18.82
CA LYS A 248 17.04 -4.56 -19.41
C LYS A 248 17.21 -3.33 -18.52
N LEU A 249 17.02 -3.46 -17.21
CA LEU A 249 17.18 -2.36 -16.24
C LEU A 249 18.61 -1.89 -16.08
N ILE A 250 19.58 -2.82 -16.07
CA ILE A 250 21.03 -2.49 -16.07
C ILE A 250 21.38 -1.70 -17.33
N GLN A 251 20.88 -2.10 -18.50
CA GLN A 251 21.13 -1.37 -19.74
C GLN A 251 20.58 0.05 -19.68
N GLN A 252 19.34 0.25 -19.15
CA GLN A 252 18.75 1.58 -18.96
C GLN A 252 19.62 2.49 -18.07
N ARG A 253 20.13 1.92 -16.97
CA ARG A 253 21.04 2.61 -16.05
C ARG A 253 22.35 2.99 -16.75
N ASP A 254 22.97 2.02 -17.40
CA ASP A 254 24.28 2.19 -18.04
C ASP A 254 24.24 3.14 -19.24
N ASP A 255 23.09 3.23 -19.91
CA ASP A 255 22.79 4.25 -20.93
C ASP A 255 22.58 5.66 -20.34
N GLY A 256 22.64 5.81 -19.01
CA GLY A 256 22.50 7.09 -18.32
C GLY A 256 21.11 7.68 -18.31
N ILE A 257 20.07 6.88 -18.62
CA ILE A 257 18.68 7.34 -18.69
C ILE A 257 18.13 7.61 -17.29
N VAL A 258 18.43 6.71 -16.34
CA VAL A 258 18.00 6.81 -14.95
C VAL A 258 18.76 7.91 -14.22
N ARG A 259 18.02 8.88 -13.66
CA ARG A 259 18.60 9.89 -12.78
C ARG A 259 18.91 9.34 -11.40
N ASN A 260 17.96 8.61 -10.82
CA ASN A 260 18.09 8.00 -9.50
C ASN A 260 17.00 6.96 -9.29
N TYR A 261 17.25 6.06 -8.32
CA TYR A 261 16.24 5.16 -7.76
C TYR A 261 15.65 5.83 -6.51
N TYR A 262 14.31 5.94 -6.45
CA TYR A 262 13.58 6.68 -5.44
C TYR A 262 12.70 5.78 -4.57
N GLY A 263 12.52 6.15 -3.29
CA GLY A 263 11.34 5.82 -2.53
C GLY A 263 10.28 6.90 -2.76
N ASN A 264 9.59 7.35 -1.69
CA ASN A 264 8.56 8.40 -1.78
C ASN A 264 9.09 9.77 -2.31
N GLU A 265 10.39 9.99 -2.34
CA GLU A 265 11.02 11.25 -2.77
C GLU A 265 10.86 11.53 -4.27
N TYR A 266 10.44 10.53 -5.07
CA TYR A 266 10.16 10.71 -6.49
C TYR A 266 9.14 11.82 -6.75
N ALA A 267 8.14 11.93 -5.87
CA ALA A 267 7.07 12.93 -5.98
C ALA A 267 7.64 14.36 -5.97
N ASP A 268 8.58 14.64 -5.07
CA ASP A 268 9.24 15.95 -5.01
C ASP A 268 10.15 16.19 -6.22
N ALA A 269 10.87 15.16 -6.69
CA ALA A 269 11.73 15.26 -7.87
C ALA A 269 10.90 15.54 -9.15
N LEU A 270 9.75 14.89 -9.30
CA LEU A 270 8.82 15.12 -10.41
C LEU A 270 8.24 16.53 -10.40
N VAL A 271 7.77 17.00 -9.24
CA VAL A 271 7.21 18.36 -9.09
C VAL A 271 8.23 19.46 -9.40
N ARG A 272 9.51 19.26 -9.04
CA ARG A 272 10.58 20.22 -9.34
C ARG A 272 11.05 20.15 -10.79
N GLY A 273 10.66 19.13 -11.57
CA GLY A 273 11.17 18.87 -12.92
C GLY A 273 12.62 18.35 -12.93
N ASP A 274 13.09 17.82 -11.79
CA ASP A 274 14.38 17.12 -11.72
C ASP A 274 14.33 15.86 -12.56
N ILE A 275 13.20 15.15 -12.52
CA ILE A 275 12.82 14.07 -13.41
C ILE A 275 11.58 14.47 -14.22
N TRP A 276 11.47 13.93 -15.43
CA TRP A 276 10.37 14.21 -16.35
C TRP A 276 9.32 13.11 -16.37
N ALA A 277 9.75 11.88 -16.13
CA ALA A 277 8.92 10.69 -16.03
C ALA A 277 9.47 9.74 -14.95
N THR A 278 8.61 8.92 -14.38
CA THR A 278 8.97 8.00 -13.30
C THR A 278 7.93 6.91 -13.12
N ILE A 279 8.32 5.77 -12.54
CA ILE A 279 7.36 4.88 -11.87
C ILE A 279 6.72 5.67 -10.72
N ALA A 280 5.42 5.51 -10.51
CA ALA A 280 4.66 6.27 -9.52
C ALA A 280 3.46 5.50 -8.97
N TRP A 281 3.02 5.86 -7.77
CA TRP A 281 1.77 5.39 -7.17
C TRP A 281 0.62 6.37 -7.45
N SER A 282 -0.53 5.81 -7.84
CA SER A 282 -1.71 6.58 -8.30
C SER A 282 -2.19 7.64 -7.30
N GLY A 283 -2.29 7.30 -6.02
CA GLY A 283 -2.76 8.22 -4.98
C GLY A 283 -1.86 9.42 -4.76
N ASP A 284 -0.53 9.23 -4.85
CA ASP A 284 0.41 10.34 -4.75
C ASP A 284 0.24 11.31 -5.93
N VAL A 285 0.15 10.77 -7.15
CA VAL A 285 -0.01 11.62 -8.35
C VAL A 285 -1.35 12.35 -8.31
N PHE A 286 -2.43 11.70 -7.88
CA PHE A 286 -3.71 12.36 -7.67
C PHE A 286 -3.58 13.59 -6.75
N GLN A 287 -2.87 13.45 -5.63
CA GLN A 287 -2.62 14.57 -4.72
C GLN A 287 -1.73 15.66 -5.35
N LEU A 288 -0.72 15.28 -6.13
CA LEU A 288 0.16 16.22 -6.81
C LEU A 288 -0.60 17.06 -7.85
N GLN A 289 -1.61 16.51 -8.52
CA GLN A 289 -2.40 17.19 -9.54
C GLN A 289 -3.19 18.39 -9.01
N PHE A 290 -3.47 18.49 -7.70
CA PHE A 290 -4.08 19.69 -7.13
C PHE A 290 -3.15 20.90 -7.16
N ASP A 291 -1.84 20.69 -7.04
CA ASP A 291 -0.82 21.77 -7.11
C ASP A 291 -0.18 21.87 -8.50
N LYS A 292 -0.17 20.78 -9.24
CA LYS A 292 0.50 20.57 -10.53
C LYS A 292 -0.42 19.83 -11.51
N PRO A 293 -1.50 20.49 -11.98
CA PRO A 293 -2.52 19.85 -12.84
C PRO A 293 -1.97 19.35 -14.19
N GLU A 294 -0.80 19.82 -14.59
CA GLU A 294 -0.10 19.34 -15.79
C GLU A 294 0.45 17.91 -15.66
N LEU A 295 0.69 17.44 -14.43
CA LEU A 295 1.19 16.07 -14.23
C LEU A 295 0.15 15.04 -14.67
N GLN A 296 0.61 14.02 -15.35
CA GLN A 296 -0.22 12.90 -15.80
C GLN A 296 0.18 11.61 -15.08
N PHE A 297 -0.81 10.75 -14.86
CA PHE A 297 -0.61 9.37 -14.46
C PHE A 297 -1.24 8.46 -15.51
N ILE A 298 -0.54 7.42 -15.90
CA ILE A 298 -1.05 6.38 -16.79
C ILE A 298 -0.81 4.99 -16.22
N VAL A 299 -1.72 4.09 -16.52
CA VAL A 299 -1.46 2.66 -16.56
C VAL A 299 -0.87 2.38 -17.94
N PRO A 300 0.37 1.86 -18.04
CA PRO A 300 0.96 1.55 -19.35
C PRO A 300 0.11 0.61 -20.19
N ASP A 301 0.23 0.68 -21.52
CA ASP A 301 -0.48 -0.21 -22.44
C ASP A 301 -0.20 -1.70 -22.15
N THR A 302 0.96 -2.00 -21.56
CA THR A 302 1.39 -3.34 -21.15
C THR A 302 0.86 -3.77 -19.79
N GLY A 303 0.17 -2.89 -19.07
CA GLY A 303 -0.40 -3.13 -17.74
C GLY A 303 0.26 -2.32 -16.62
N GLY A 304 -0.46 -2.20 -15.52
CA GLY A 304 0.00 -1.65 -14.25
C GLY A 304 -0.14 -2.68 -13.15
N ILE A 305 0.39 -2.38 -11.97
CA ILE A 305 0.24 -3.27 -10.81
C ILE A 305 -0.80 -2.71 -9.86
N LEU A 306 -1.80 -3.52 -9.55
CA LEU A 306 -2.72 -3.28 -8.44
C LEU A 306 -2.14 -3.92 -7.19
N TRP A 307 -1.85 -3.11 -6.20
CA TRP A 307 -1.45 -3.58 -4.87
C TRP A 307 -2.55 -3.28 -3.86
N VAL A 308 -2.61 -4.10 -2.82
CA VAL A 308 -3.63 -3.99 -1.78
C VAL A 308 -2.96 -4.00 -0.42
N ASP A 309 -3.14 -2.93 0.34
CA ASP A 309 -2.79 -2.92 1.76
C ASP A 309 -3.95 -3.49 2.57
N ASN A 310 -3.64 -4.38 3.49
CA ASN A 310 -4.61 -5.19 4.21
C ASN A 310 -4.48 -5.01 5.71
N MET A 311 -5.60 -4.90 6.39
CA MET A 311 -5.69 -5.08 7.83
C MET A 311 -5.57 -6.57 8.17
N ALA A 312 -4.70 -6.90 9.10
CA ALA A 312 -4.51 -8.26 9.60
C ALA A 312 -4.28 -8.26 11.11
N ILE A 313 -4.57 -9.39 11.74
CA ILE A 313 -4.42 -9.61 13.19
C ILE A 313 -3.21 -10.52 13.39
N PRO A 314 -2.13 -10.03 14.02
CA PRO A 314 -0.98 -10.89 14.35
C PRO A 314 -1.37 -12.04 15.29
N GLU A 315 -0.73 -13.20 15.11
CA GLU A 315 -0.92 -14.37 15.97
C GLU A 315 -0.66 -14.01 17.44
N GLY A 316 -1.58 -14.41 18.33
CA GLY A 316 -1.51 -14.12 19.75
C GLY A 316 -1.92 -12.69 20.14
N ALA A 317 -2.54 -11.91 19.25
CA ALA A 317 -3.05 -10.58 19.56
C ALA A 317 -3.99 -10.60 20.78
N ALA A 318 -3.91 -9.56 21.61
CA ALA A 318 -4.69 -9.48 22.84
C ALA A 318 -6.16 -9.11 22.60
N ALA A 319 -6.48 -8.38 21.50
CA ALA A 319 -7.80 -7.84 21.21
C ALA A 319 -8.31 -8.19 19.78
N PRO A 320 -8.35 -9.49 19.39
CA PRO A 320 -8.72 -9.89 18.02
C PRO A 320 -10.18 -9.54 17.69
N ILE A 321 -11.09 -9.60 18.66
CA ILE A 321 -12.51 -9.25 18.47
C ILE A 321 -12.66 -7.74 18.23
N ASP A 322 -11.94 -6.92 18.98
CA ASP A 322 -11.95 -5.45 18.81
C ASP A 322 -11.39 -5.07 17.43
N ALA A 323 -10.36 -5.79 16.94
CA ALA A 323 -9.80 -5.62 15.62
C ALA A 323 -10.80 -5.98 14.51
N MET A 324 -11.46 -7.12 14.58
CA MET A 324 -12.50 -7.51 13.61
C MET A 324 -13.70 -6.54 13.60
N LYS A 325 -14.09 -6.01 14.76
CA LYS A 325 -15.11 -4.95 14.82
C LYS A 325 -14.66 -3.67 14.13
N PHE A 326 -13.40 -3.30 14.23
CA PHE A 326 -12.86 -2.16 13.50
C PHE A 326 -12.83 -2.44 11.99
N MET A 327 -12.40 -3.65 11.58
CA MET A 327 -12.45 -4.08 10.19
C MET A 327 -13.86 -3.99 9.62
N ASP A 328 -14.87 -4.44 10.37
CA ASP A 328 -16.27 -4.34 9.95
C ASP A 328 -16.77 -2.89 9.87
N PHE A 329 -16.43 -2.07 10.86
CA PHE A 329 -16.84 -0.67 10.95
C PHE A 329 -16.37 0.15 9.74
N VAL A 330 -15.13 -0.02 9.29
CA VAL A 330 -14.59 0.77 8.16
C VAL A 330 -15.15 0.35 6.81
N TYR A 331 -15.86 -0.77 6.73
CA TYR A 331 -16.61 -1.22 5.56
C TYR A 331 -18.06 -0.72 5.51
N ASP A 332 -18.51 0.09 6.49
CA ASP A 332 -19.70 0.93 6.30
C ASP A 332 -19.41 1.94 5.18
N PRO A 333 -20.27 2.05 4.13
CA PRO A 333 -20.01 2.94 3.00
C PRO A 333 -19.79 4.41 3.37
N GLU A 334 -20.44 4.92 4.44
CA GLU A 334 -20.24 6.31 4.88
C GLU A 334 -18.86 6.49 5.53
N ILE A 335 -18.41 5.50 6.30
CA ILE A 335 -17.08 5.52 6.92
C ILE A 335 -15.98 5.33 5.83
N ALA A 336 -16.18 4.40 4.90
CA ALA A 336 -15.28 4.21 3.78
C ALA A 336 -15.14 5.50 2.95
N ALA A 337 -16.25 6.19 2.66
CA ALA A 337 -16.25 7.48 1.97
C ALA A 337 -15.44 8.54 2.74
N GLN A 338 -15.63 8.63 4.07
CA GLN A 338 -14.87 9.55 4.92
C GLN A 338 -13.36 9.33 4.84
N ILE A 339 -12.93 8.07 4.96
CA ILE A 339 -11.51 7.71 4.85
C ILE A 339 -10.97 8.04 3.46
N THR A 340 -11.69 7.63 2.40
CA THR A 340 -11.28 7.81 1.01
C THR A 340 -11.13 9.27 0.61
N ALA A 341 -12.05 10.14 1.07
CA ALA A 341 -11.97 11.57 0.82
C ALA A 341 -10.68 12.20 1.33
N TRP A 342 -10.04 11.59 2.32
CA TRP A 342 -8.82 12.09 2.92
C TRP A 342 -7.56 11.37 2.40
N VAL A 343 -7.62 10.04 2.29
CA VAL A 343 -6.47 9.19 1.92
C VAL A 343 -6.18 9.27 0.42
N ASN A 344 -7.23 9.36 -0.42
CA ASN A 344 -7.17 9.47 -1.88
C ASN A 344 -6.54 8.27 -2.60
N TYR A 345 -6.56 7.11 -2.01
CA TYR A 345 -6.25 5.84 -2.65
C TYR A 345 -7.52 5.09 -3.06
N ILE A 346 -7.38 3.99 -3.78
CA ILE A 346 -8.53 3.21 -4.26
C ILE A 346 -9.30 2.65 -3.08
N CYS A 347 -10.59 2.98 -3.04
CA CYS A 347 -11.51 2.57 -1.99
C CYS A 347 -11.96 1.12 -2.19
N PRO A 348 -11.78 0.23 -1.20
CA PRO A 348 -12.25 -1.15 -1.32
C PRO A 348 -13.78 -1.29 -1.24
N VAL A 349 -14.51 -0.20 -0.98
CA VAL A 349 -15.98 -0.15 -0.85
C VAL A 349 -16.57 0.68 -2.00
N PRO A 350 -17.02 0.08 -3.11
CA PRO A 350 -17.50 0.84 -4.29
C PRO A 350 -18.67 1.77 -4.02
N ALA A 351 -19.54 1.44 -3.06
CA ALA A 351 -20.68 2.28 -2.69
C ALA A 351 -20.27 3.65 -2.10
N ALA A 352 -19.04 3.80 -1.63
CA ALA A 352 -18.50 5.09 -1.16
C ALA A 352 -18.46 6.15 -2.28
N GLN A 353 -18.35 5.73 -3.55
CA GLN A 353 -18.29 6.65 -4.68
C GLN A 353 -19.53 7.53 -4.81
N GLU A 354 -20.73 6.94 -4.69
CA GLU A 354 -21.99 7.70 -4.78
C GLU A 354 -22.13 8.71 -3.62
N ILE A 355 -21.65 8.34 -2.44
CA ILE A 355 -21.66 9.22 -1.25
C ILE A 355 -20.75 10.42 -1.51
N LEU A 356 -19.53 10.19 -1.98
CA LEU A 356 -18.58 11.26 -2.33
C LEU A 356 -19.09 12.14 -3.48
N ALA A 357 -19.71 11.54 -4.51
CA ALA A 357 -20.27 12.27 -5.64
C ALA A 357 -21.42 13.20 -5.24
N SER A 358 -22.15 12.87 -4.16
CA SER A 358 -23.24 13.67 -3.63
C SER A 358 -22.79 14.82 -2.72
N ALA A 359 -21.50 14.96 -2.44
CA ALA A 359 -20.96 15.98 -1.55
C ALA A 359 -21.17 17.40 -2.09
N GLU A 360 -21.33 18.39 -1.20
CA GLU A 360 -21.53 19.79 -1.57
C GLU A 360 -20.25 20.45 -2.06
N ASP A 361 -19.08 20.04 -1.55
CA ASP A 361 -17.80 20.61 -1.91
C ASP A 361 -17.20 19.98 -3.15
N ASN A 362 -16.44 20.79 -3.91
CA ASN A 362 -15.88 20.38 -5.20
C ASN A 362 -14.74 19.36 -5.05
N TYR A 363 -13.94 19.45 -3.97
CA TYR A 363 -12.82 18.55 -3.73
C TYR A 363 -13.32 17.10 -3.60
N THR A 364 -14.30 16.87 -2.73
CA THR A 364 -14.87 15.55 -2.49
C THR A 364 -15.49 14.95 -3.76
N ARG A 365 -16.18 15.78 -4.58
CA ARG A 365 -16.66 15.32 -5.89
C ARG A 365 -15.55 14.95 -6.84
N THR A 366 -14.45 15.72 -6.89
CA THR A 366 -13.28 15.37 -7.71
C THR A 366 -12.67 14.03 -7.30
N VAL A 367 -12.64 13.71 -5.99
CA VAL A 367 -12.21 12.38 -5.52
C VAL A 367 -13.13 11.28 -6.08
N ALA A 368 -14.46 11.49 -6.04
CA ALA A 368 -15.43 10.52 -6.55
C ALA A 368 -15.34 10.29 -8.08
N GLU A 369 -14.95 11.33 -8.82
CA GLU A 369 -14.85 11.32 -10.29
C GLU A 369 -13.49 10.79 -10.78
N SER A 370 -12.51 10.65 -9.88
CA SER A 370 -11.16 10.25 -10.26
C SER A 370 -11.05 8.74 -10.51
N PRO A 371 -10.57 8.32 -11.69
CA PRO A 371 -10.28 6.90 -11.95
C PRO A 371 -9.07 6.39 -11.17
N LEU A 372 -8.29 7.26 -10.54
CA LEU A 372 -7.18 6.88 -9.66
C LEU A 372 -7.66 6.49 -8.25
N VAL A 373 -8.93 6.79 -7.92
CA VAL A 373 -9.58 6.44 -6.65
C VAL A 373 -10.73 5.44 -6.85
N PHE A 374 -11.39 5.51 -8.00
CA PHE A 374 -12.42 4.57 -8.44
C PHE A 374 -12.12 4.15 -9.88
N PRO A 375 -11.29 3.11 -10.07
CA PRO A 375 -10.87 2.66 -11.39
C PRO A 375 -12.05 2.28 -12.28
N THR A 376 -11.92 2.58 -13.57
CA THR A 376 -12.90 2.11 -14.55
C THR A 376 -12.71 0.62 -14.85
N PRO A 377 -13.75 -0.10 -15.32
CA PRO A 377 -13.59 -1.51 -15.71
C PRO A 377 -12.49 -1.75 -16.75
N GLU A 378 -12.27 -0.77 -17.66
CA GLU A 378 -11.19 -0.85 -18.66
C GLU A 378 -9.81 -0.74 -17.99
N MET A 379 -9.68 0.10 -16.95
CA MET A 379 -8.45 0.23 -16.19
C MET A 379 -8.20 -1.03 -15.36
N GLU A 380 -9.23 -1.52 -14.65
CA GLU A 380 -9.12 -2.76 -13.86
C GLU A 380 -8.70 -3.96 -14.71
N ALA A 381 -9.21 -4.06 -15.96
CA ALA A 381 -8.86 -5.16 -16.88
C ALA A 381 -7.38 -5.15 -17.33
N ASN A 382 -6.66 -4.06 -17.12
CA ASN A 382 -5.23 -3.88 -17.44
C ASN A 382 -4.35 -3.80 -16.19
N LEU A 383 -4.85 -4.29 -15.05
CA LEU A 383 -4.10 -4.36 -13.80
C LEU A 383 -3.72 -5.80 -13.48
N HIS A 384 -2.50 -5.97 -13.00
CA HIS A 384 -1.89 -7.24 -12.63
C HIS A 384 -1.52 -7.23 -11.16
N SER A 385 -1.29 -8.40 -10.57
CA SER A 385 -0.87 -8.55 -9.18
C SER A 385 0.61 -8.91 -9.09
N TYR A 386 1.21 -8.67 -7.92
CA TYR A 386 2.54 -9.18 -7.62
C TYR A 386 2.57 -10.71 -7.58
N LYS A 387 3.71 -11.28 -7.94
CA LYS A 387 3.99 -12.68 -7.66
C LYS A 387 4.19 -12.87 -6.15
N ASP A 388 3.54 -13.89 -5.60
CA ASP A 388 3.85 -14.39 -4.26
C ASP A 388 5.15 -15.19 -4.33
N LEU A 389 6.25 -14.57 -3.87
CA LEU A 389 7.58 -15.14 -3.90
C LEU A 389 7.77 -16.05 -2.69
N ASP A 390 8.28 -17.26 -2.90
CA ASP A 390 8.83 -18.04 -1.80
C ASP A 390 10.17 -17.45 -1.29
N GLU A 391 10.77 -18.06 -0.27
CA GLU A 391 11.98 -17.52 0.36
C GLU A 391 13.19 -17.53 -0.60
N GLU A 392 13.31 -18.55 -1.46
CA GLU A 392 14.41 -18.68 -2.43
C GLU A 392 14.23 -17.68 -3.58
N GLU A 393 13.02 -17.54 -4.09
CA GLU A 393 12.66 -16.55 -5.12
C GLU A 393 12.85 -15.12 -4.59
N GLU A 394 12.39 -14.83 -3.37
CA GLU A 394 12.52 -13.50 -2.77
C GLU A 394 14.00 -13.10 -2.59
N GLN A 395 14.83 -14.03 -2.12
CA GLN A 395 16.29 -13.80 -2.01
C GLN A 395 16.90 -13.53 -3.38
N LEU A 396 16.57 -14.35 -4.39
CA LEU A 396 17.06 -14.19 -5.75
C LEU A 396 16.68 -12.81 -6.33
N TRP A 397 15.40 -12.43 -6.22
CA TRP A 397 14.93 -11.15 -6.76
C TRP A 397 15.63 -9.97 -6.05
N ASN A 398 15.81 -10.04 -4.74
CA ASN A 398 16.53 -9.03 -3.97
C ASN A 398 18.01 -8.92 -4.39
N ASP A 399 18.70 -10.05 -4.59
CA ASP A 399 20.11 -10.07 -5.01
C ASP A 399 20.26 -9.44 -6.41
N LEU A 400 19.41 -9.85 -7.36
CA LEU A 400 19.40 -9.31 -8.72
C LEU A 400 19.07 -7.81 -8.74
N PHE A 401 18.11 -7.38 -7.91
CA PHE A 401 17.73 -5.97 -7.82
C PHE A 401 18.83 -5.12 -7.15
N GLY A 402 19.50 -5.69 -6.15
CA GLY A 402 20.63 -5.06 -5.48
C GLY A 402 21.75 -4.66 -6.45
N GLU A 403 22.03 -5.47 -7.48
CA GLU A 403 23.02 -5.17 -8.52
C GLU A 403 22.58 -4.00 -9.41
N ILE A 404 21.27 -3.81 -9.62
CA ILE A 404 20.74 -2.69 -10.41
C ILE A 404 20.98 -1.36 -9.70
N ILE A 405 20.66 -1.29 -8.40
CA ILE A 405 20.64 -0.02 -7.64
C ILE A 405 22.02 0.37 -7.08
N GLN A 406 23.00 -0.56 -7.00
CA GLN A 406 24.34 -0.31 -6.47
C GLN A 406 25.40 -0.01 -7.55
N GLY A 407 25.08 -0.17 -8.79
CA GLY A 407 25.96 0.01 -9.97
C GLY A 407 26.00 1.46 -10.49
#